data_99e95a597a8adbf8a15dee0c896c2b13
#
_entry.id   99e95a597a8adbf8a15dee0c896c2b13
#
_cell.length_a   1.000
_cell.length_b   1.000
_cell.length_c   1.000
_cell.angle_alpha   90.00
_cell.angle_beta   90.00
_cell.angle_gamma   90.00
#
_symmetry.space_group_name_H-M   'P 1'
#
loop_
_entity.id
_entity.type
_entity.pdbx_description
1 polymer ?
#
loop_
_entity_poly.entity_id
_entity_poly.type
_entity_poly.pdbx_seq_one_letter_code
_entity_poly.pdbx_strand_id
1 'polypeptide(L)'
;MTRGRSPLIAIGEAKRTAQAQGLTVCAPELAGDLVFHFVTCGQDRISLVRVRRLKYHGSDAAAIEHSCREDIAMMRALSVPQEIARELWVRGPDRAWHRYCVLPESIEVIERDDGPGL
;
A
#
# COMPACT_ATOMS: atom_id res chain seq x y z
N MET A 1 21.76 -11.86 5.45
CA MET A 1 20.80 -11.36 5.88
C MET A 1 19.66 -11.28 5.03
N THR A 2 18.66 -11.58 5.40
CA THR A 2 17.62 -11.57 4.65
C THR A 2 16.82 -10.49 4.88
N ARG A 3 16.44 -9.76 4.10
CA ARG A 3 15.64 -8.82 4.36
C ARG A 3 14.58 -8.94 3.47
N GLY A 4 14.32 -9.55 2.80
CA GLY A 4 13.30 -9.56 1.93
C GLY A 4 12.14 -10.37 2.21
N ARG A 5 11.98 -10.83 3.43
CA ARG A 5 10.85 -11.60 3.73
C ARG A 5 9.62 -10.76 3.61
N SER A 6 8.68 -11.12 2.78
CA SER A 6 7.43 -10.42 2.65
C SER A 6 6.65 -10.52 3.95
N PRO A 7 5.93 -9.48 4.32
CA PRO A 7 5.12 -9.53 5.53
C PRO A 7 3.81 -10.25 5.25
N LEU A 8 3.87 -11.58 5.18
CA LEU A 8 2.74 -12.37 4.70
C LEU A 8 1.48 -12.18 5.52
N ILE A 9 1.62 -12.08 6.84
CA ILE A 9 0.46 -11.87 7.67
C ILE A 9 -0.17 -10.51 7.40
N ALA A 10 0.67 -9.50 7.29
CA ALA A 10 0.18 -8.16 7.02
C ALA A 10 -0.47 -8.06 5.65
N ILE A 11 0.09 -8.75 4.66
CA ILE A 11 -0.50 -8.78 3.34
C ILE A 11 -1.89 -9.39 3.39
N GLY A 12 -2.04 -10.49 4.11
CA GLY A 12 -3.35 -11.11 4.25
C GLY A 12 -4.36 -10.20 4.93
N GLU A 13 -3.92 -9.49 5.96
CA GLU A 13 -4.79 -8.54 6.64
C GLU A 13 -5.17 -7.38 5.75
N ALA A 14 -4.22 -6.91 4.94
CA ALA A 14 -4.50 -5.81 4.02
C ALA A 14 -5.55 -6.20 2.99
N LYS A 15 -5.47 -7.43 2.49
CA LYS A 15 -6.47 -7.90 1.53
C LYS A 15 -7.86 -7.95 2.16
N ARG A 16 -7.94 -8.42 3.39
CA ARG A 16 -9.21 -8.47 4.09
C ARG A 16 -9.76 -7.08 4.36
N THR A 17 -8.86 -6.15 4.69
CA THR A 17 -9.27 -4.77 4.90
C THR A 17 -9.80 -4.17 3.61
N ALA A 18 -9.14 -4.42 2.50
CA ALA A 18 -9.60 -3.92 1.21
C ALA A 18 -10.99 -4.46 0.91
N GLN A 19 -11.20 -5.74 1.12
CA GLN A 19 -12.49 -6.35 0.85
C GLN A 19 -13.58 -5.79 1.76
N ALA A 20 -13.23 -5.55 3.01
CA ALA A 20 -14.18 -4.96 3.94
C ALA A 20 -14.57 -3.54 3.55
N GLN A 21 -13.71 -2.87 2.81
CA GLN A 21 -14.01 -1.52 2.33
C GLN A 21 -14.70 -1.53 0.96
N GLY A 22 -15.06 -2.69 0.48
CA GLY A 22 -15.78 -2.77 -0.78
C GLY A 22 -14.91 -2.87 -2.01
N LEU A 23 -13.61 -3.04 -1.84
CA LEU A 23 -12.73 -3.19 -2.97
C LEU A 23 -12.63 -4.66 -3.33
N THR A 24 -12.38 -4.93 -4.59
CA THR A 24 -12.15 -6.29 -5.05
C THR A 24 -10.64 -6.50 -5.17
N VAL A 25 -10.16 -7.59 -4.60
CA VAL A 25 -8.76 -7.94 -4.77
C VAL A 25 -8.70 -8.77 -6.04
N CYS A 26 -8.39 -8.11 -7.15
CA CYS A 26 -8.48 -8.77 -8.44
C CYS A 26 -7.23 -9.52 -8.81
N ALA A 27 -6.13 -9.27 -8.15
CA ALA A 27 -4.95 -10.10 -8.31
C ALA A 27 -4.38 -10.32 -6.93
N PRO A 28 -4.78 -11.40 -6.27
CA PRO A 28 -4.40 -11.61 -4.88
C PRO A 28 -2.94 -11.95 -4.68
N GLU A 29 -2.28 -12.41 -5.71
CA GLU A 29 -0.88 -12.70 -5.61
C GLU A 29 -0.20 -12.33 -6.88
N LEU A 30 0.93 -11.69 -6.75
CA LEU A 30 1.74 -11.38 -7.91
C LEU A 30 2.99 -12.24 -7.80
N ALA A 31 3.38 -12.79 -8.90
CA ALA A 31 4.46 -13.76 -8.91
C ALA A 31 5.81 -13.14 -8.67
N GLY A 32 6.68 -13.89 -8.10
CA GLY A 32 8.09 -13.53 -7.99
C GLY A 32 8.33 -12.40 -7.04
N ASP A 33 9.38 -11.66 -7.30
CA ASP A 33 9.78 -10.60 -6.44
C ASP A 33 9.22 -9.29 -6.90
N LEU A 34 7.97 -9.24 -7.19
CA LEU A 34 7.38 -8.03 -7.68
C LEU A 34 7.29 -7.00 -6.57
N VAL A 35 7.35 -5.76 -6.97
CA VAL A 35 7.31 -4.66 -6.03
C VAL A 35 5.96 -4.59 -5.34
N PHE A 36 4.89 -4.92 -6.05
CA PHE A 36 3.55 -4.83 -5.48
C PHE A 36 3.06 -6.20 -5.05
N HIS A 37 2.29 -6.26 -3.99
CA HIS A 37 1.86 -7.52 -3.42
C HIS A 37 0.50 -7.98 -3.94
N PHE A 38 -0.37 -7.04 -4.25
CA PHE A 38 -1.66 -7.40 -4.83
C PHE A 38 -2.26 -6.19 -5.54
N VAL A 39 -3.36 -6.42 -6.23
CA VAL A 39 -4.03 -5.39 -7.01
C VAL A 39 -5.47 -5.30 -6.56
N THR A 40 -5.96 -4.10 -6.35
CA THR A 40 -7.36 -3.90 -6.02
C THR A 40 -8.06 -3.17 -7.14
N CYS A 41 -9.34 -3.44 -7.28
CA CYS A 41 -10.19 -2.76 -8.24
C CYS A 41 -11.35 -2.16 -7.49
N GLY A 42 -11.50 -0.87 -7.60
CA GLY A 42 -12.66 -0.18 -7.07
C GLY A 42 -13.56 0.21 -8.20
N GLN A 43 -14.47 1.10 -7.95
CA GLN A 43 -15.39 1.48 -8.97
C GLN A 43 -14.72 2.14 -10.13
N ASP A 44 -13.83 3.06 -9.85
CA ASP A 44 -13.18 3.81 -10.89
C ASP A 44 -11.69 3.70 -10.85
N ARG A 45 -11.16 2.74 -10.14
CA ARG A 45 -9.74 2.82 -9.87
C ARG A 45 -9.12 1.45 -9.72
N ILE A 46 -8.00 1.27 -10.34
CA ILE A 46 -7.19 0.09 -10.17
C ILE A 46 -5.94 0.53 -9.43
N SER A 47 -5.59 -0.18 -8.37
CA SER A 47 -4.43 0.19 -7.56
C SER A 47 -3.51 -0.99 -7.36
N LEU A 48 -2.23 -0.73 -7.54
CA LEU A 48 -1.19 -1.69 -7.22
C LEU A 48 -0.78 -1.40 -5.78
N VAL A 49 -0.83 -2.40 -4.93
CA VAL A 49 -0.64 -2.20 -3.50
C VAL A 49 0.61 -2.88 -3.01
N ARG A 50 1.44 -2.12 -2.32
CA ARG A 50 2.59 -2.66 -1.61
C ARG A 50 2.35 -2.50 -0.12
N VAL A 51 2.58 -3.57 0.65
CA VAL A 51 2.32 -3.59 2.08
C VAL A 51 3.63 -3.55 2.84
N ARG A 52 3.69 -2.75 3.89
CA ARG A 52 4.85 -2.66 4.72
C ARG A 52 4.42 -2.62 6.19
N ARG A 53 5.18 -3.28 7.03
CA ARG A 53 4.97 -3.22 8.47
C ARG A 53 6.09 -2.43 9.06
N LEU A 54 5.81 -1.47 9.92
CA LEU A 54 6.83 -0.67 10.55
C LEU A 54 6.75 -0.83 12.06
N LYS A 55 7.92 -0.92 12.71
CA LYS A 55 7.99 -0.96 14.13
C LYS A 55 7.69 0.38 14.70
N TYR A 56 8.16 1.43 14.06
CA TYR A 56 7.91 2.76 14.51
C TYR A 56 7.11 3.46 13.45
N HIS A 57 6.18 4.26 13.84
CA HIS A 57 5.31 4.89 12.90
C HIS A 57 5.37 6.39 13.07
N GLY A 58 5.84 7.06 12.07
CA GLY A 58 5.73 8.51 12.04
C GLY A 58 4.32 8.89 11.68
N SER A 59 3.90 10.04 12.10
CA SER A 59 2.52 10.40 11.93
C SER A 59 2.25 11.11 10.63
N ASP A 60 3.23 11.54 9.89
CA ASP A 60 2.94 12.31 8.70
C ASP A 60 3.61 11.71 7.48
N ALA A 61 3.26 12.25 6.34
CA ALA A 61 3.75 11.75 5.07
C ALA A 61 5.27 11.86 4.97
N ALA A 62 5.84 12.91 5.54
CA ALA A 62 7.29 13.08 5.46
C ALA A 62 8.02 11.97 6.20
N ALA A 63 7.51 11.58 7.37
CA ALA A 63 8.11 10.51 8.13
C ALA A 63 8.01 9.19 7.37
N ILE A 64 6.90 8.94 6.73
CA ILE A 64 6.70 7.74 5.94
C ILE A 64 7.62 7.75 4.72
N GLU A 65 7.73 8.88 4.08
CA GLU A 65 8.62 9.00 2.93
C GLU A 65 10.04 8.63 3.30
N HIS A 66 10.46 9.06 4.47
CA HIS A 66 11.81 8.75 4.93
C HIS A 66 11.94 7.26 5.29
N SER A 67 11.00 6.75 6.06
CA SER A 67 11.08 5.36 6.52
C SER A 67 10.92 4.35 5.42
N CYS A 68 10.14 4.67 4.41
CA CYS A 68 9.85 3.76 3.31
C CYS A 68 10.48 4.20 2.00
N ARG A 69 11.56 4.97 2.08
CA ARG A 69 12.11 5.57 0.85
C ARG A 69 12.54 4.53 -0.17
N GLU A 70 13.01 3.39 0.28
CA GLU A 70 13.41 2.36 -0.66
C GLU A 70 12.21 1.72 -1.33
N ASP A 71 11.15 1.50 -0.56
CA ASP A 71 9.92 0.96 -1.12
C ASP A 71 9.35 1.92 -2.15
N ILE A 72 9.33 3.19 -1.81
CA ILE A 72 8.78 4.21 -2.69
C ILE A 72 9.61 4.31 -3.96
N ALA A 73 10.93 4.24 -3.84
CA ALA A 73 11.79 4.29 -5.02
C ALA A 73 11.52 3.11 -5.95
N MET A 74 11.33 1.92 -5.39
CA MET A 74 11.03 0.76 -6.20
C MET A 74 9.67 0.91 -6.88
N MET A 75 8.69 1.44 -6.16
CA MET A 75 7.37 1.64 -6.74
C MET A 75 7.40 2.65 -7.88
N ARG A 76 8.22 3.68 -7.75
CA ARG A 76 8.33 4.70 -8.79
C ARG A 76 9.09 4.21 -10.01
N ALA A 77 10.00 3.27 -9.79
CA ALA A 77 10.84 2.78 -10.88
C ALA A 77 10.09 1.90 -11.87
N LEU A 78 8.97 1.33 -11.45
CA LEU A 78 8.21 0.50 -12.36
C LEU A 78 7.37 1.34 -13.29
N SER A 79 7.41 0.99 -14.56
CA SER A 79 6.62 1.68 -15.55
C SER A 79 5.20 1.18 -15.48
N VAL A 80 4.29 2.03 -15.13
CA VAL A 80 2.90 1.68 -14.96
C VAL A 80 2.06 2.77 -15.61
N PRO A 81 0.99 2.41 -16.29
CA PRO A 81 0.11 3.43 -16.88
C PRO A 81 -0.40 4.40 -15.83
N GLN A 82 -0.57 5.63 -16.25
CA GLN A 82 -0.96 6.67 -15.33
C GLN A 82 -2.29 6.42 -14.68
N GLU A 83 -3.17 5.68 -15.33
CA GLU A 83 -4.48 5.40 -14.78
C GLU A 83 -4.44 4.45 -13.62
N ILE A 84 -3.34 3.74 -13.43
CA ILE A 84 -3.24 2.78 -12.35
C ILE A 84 -2.51 3.41 -11.20
N ALA A 85 -3.14 3.41 -10.04
CA ALA A 85 -2.55 4.04 -8.87
C ALA A 85 -1.53 3.13 -8.21
N ARG A 86 -0.57 3.73 -7.53
CA ARG A 86 0.39 3.01 -6.73
C ARG A 86 0.11 3.36 -5.28
N GLU A 87 -0.18 2.37 -4.45
CA GLU A 87 -0.52 2.63 -3.06
C GLU A 87 0.42 1.90 -2.13
N LEU A 88 0.88 2.58 -1.12
CA LEU A 88 1.69 1.99 -0.09
C LEU A 88 0.83 1.92 1.17
N TRP A 89 0.61 0.72 1.67
CA TRP A 89 -0.20 0.50 2.86
C TRP A 89 0.74 0.12 3.99
N VAL A 90 0.74 0.92 5.04
CA VAL A 90 1.66 0.75 6.14
C VAL A 90 0.89 0.35 7.39
N ARG A 91 1.32 -0.77 8.01
CA ARG A 91 0.77 -1.19 9.26
C ARG A 91 1.74 -0.79 10.35
N GLY A 92 1.32 0.10 11.21
CA GLY A 92 2.18 0.59 12.26
C GLY A 92 1.96 -0.16 13.55
N PRO A 93 2.66 0.22 14.61
CA PRO A 93 2.49 -0.43 15.89
C PRO A 93 1.12 -0.19 16.51
N ASP A 94 0.40 0.80 16.03
CA ASP A 94 -0.95 1.06 16.51
C ASP A 94 -1.94 0.09 15.89
N ARG A 95 -1.47 -0.79 15.02
CA ARG A 95 -2.29 -1.79 14.37
C ARG A 95 -3.32 -1.19 13.42
N ALA A 96 -3.16 0.06 13.06
CA ALA A 96 -4.02 0.70 12.10
C ALA A 96 -3.36 0.66 10.73
N TRP A 97 -4.17 0.79 9.69
CA TRP A 97 -3.67 0.87 8.34
C TRP A 97 -3.58 2.32 7.93
N HIS A 98 -2.41 2.68 7.45
CA HIS A 98 -2.16 4.03 6.95
C HIS A 98 -1.82 3.89 5.47
N ARG A 99 -2.64 4.48 4.63
CA ARG A 99 -2.53 4.27 3.19
C ARG A 99 -2.08 5.54 2.52
N TYR A 100 -1.18 5.39 1.56
CA TYR A 100 -0.61 6.52 0.85
C TYR A 100 -0.61 6.27 -0.64
N CYS A 101 -0.90 7.29 -1.41
CA CYS A 101 -0.79 7.21 -2.85
C CYS A 101 0.59 7.71 -3.22
N VAL A 102 1.35 6.92 -3.96
CA VAL A 102 2.72 7.26 -4.32
C VAL A 102 2.72 7.93 -5.68
N LEU A 103 3.07 9.19 -5.71
CA LEU A 103 3.11 9.99 -6.92
C LEU A 103 4.57 10.16 -7.34
N PRO A 104 4.83 10.67 -8.54
CA PRO A 104 6.22 10.77 -9.02
C PRO A 104 7.12 11.60 -8.11
N GLU A 105 6.58 12.60 -7.44
CA GLU A 105 7.42 13.47 -6.65
C GLU A 105 6.99 13.62 -5.22
N SER A 106 5.94 12.95 -4.81
CA SER A 106 5.45 13.07 -3.45
C SER A 106 4.63 11.86 -3.09
N ILE A 107 4.16 11.80 -1.85
CA ILE A 107 3.15 10.82 -1.48
C ILE A 107 2.03 11.59 -0.83
N GLU A 108 0.82 11.06 -0.94
CA GLU A 108 -0.36 11.69 -0.38
C GLU A 108 -1.12 10.70 0.47
N VAL A 109 -1.60 11.15 1.61
CA VAL A 109 -2.41 10.32 2.46
C VAL A 109 -3.73 10.05 1.76
N ILE A 110 -4.14 8.79 1.73
CA ILE A 110 -5.43 8.45 1.18
C ILE A 110 -6.42 8.59 2.33
N GLU A 111 -7.34 9.53 2.17
CA GLU A 111 -8.29 9.71 3.18
C GLU A 111 -9.25 8.61 3.18
N ARG A 112 -9.47 7.98 4.30
CA ARG A 112 -10.37 6.93 4.37
C ARG A 112 -11.69 7.48 4.22
N ASP A 113 -12.34 7.04 3.29
CA ASP A 113 -13.64 7.46 3.10
C ASP A 113 -14.44 6.53 3.86
N ASP A 114 -14.55 6.70 5.06
CA ASP A 114 -15.17 5.80 5.87
C ASP A 114 -16.57 5.75 5.72
N GLY A 115 -16.92 6.29 4.88
CA GLY A 115 -18.19 6.17 4.63
C GLY A 115 -19.03 6.28 5.74
N PRO A 116 -19.70 6.12 5.76
CA PRO A 116 -20.53 6.37 6.57
C PRO A 116 -20.42 6.18 7.76
N GLY A 117 -20.17 6.35 7.75
CA GLY A 117 -20.08 6.20 8.52
C GLY A 117 -20.33 6.42 8.74
N LEU A 118 -20.46 6.43 8.45
CA LEU A 118 -20.58 6.50 8.72
C LEU A 118 -20.89 6.65 8.83
#